data_57c9fea934ee89d122716bab3e43f577
#
_entry.id   57c9fea934ee89d122716bab3e43f577
#
_cell.length_a   1.000
_cell.length_b   1.000
_cell.length_c   1.000
_cell.angle_alpha   90.00
_cell.angle_beta   90.00
_cell.angle_gamma   90.00
#
_symmetry.space_group_name_H-M   'P 1'
#
loop_
_entity.id
_entity.type
_entity.pdbx_description
1 polymer ?
#
loop_
_entity_poly.entity_id
_entity_poly.type
_entity_poly.pdbx_seq_one_letter_code
_entity_poly.pdbx_strand_id
1 'polypeptide(L)'
;MKQFKYYLMDGFWAMSRDKELPNPGLTVTFIDKIDDVTDYVRTELKKITDPNSMEFLSAKYLNGLAKAKVGEKFLQDNPGTEVEIKAFYGGNKYYMFTKKIYSDVRLVGAPPSSIGKFGADTDNWMWPRHTGDFSLFRVYADANGNPAPYSETNVPLRPKRWLKLSLKGCGGERLCHDHGVPRPYQ
;
A
#
# COMPACT_ATOMS: atom_id res chain seq x y z
N MET A 1 -26.67 -3.41 3.57
CA MET A 1 -26.45 -4.73 2.93
C MET A 1 -27.06 -4.87 1.53
N LYS A 2 -28.27 -4.38 1.22
CA LYS A 2 -28.88 -4.53 -0.13
C LYS A 2 -28.07 -3.85 -1.25
N GLN A 3 -27.51 -2.67 -1.02
CA GLN A 3 -26.79 -1.88 -2.02
C GLN A 3 -25.49 -2.56 -2.52
N PHE A 4 -24.74 -3.25 -1.64
CA PHE A 4 -23.54 -3.99 -2.01
C PHE A 4 -23.84 -5.19 -2.94
N LYS A 5 -25.00 -5.81 -2.81
CA LYS A 5 -25.41 -6.92 -3.68
C LYS A 5 -25.56 -6.47 -5.13
N TYR A 6 -26.08 -5.27 -5.37
CA TYR A 6 -26.21 -4.73 -6.73
C TYR A 6 -24.83 -4.45 -7.35
N TYR A 7 -23.89 -3.90 -6.60
CA TYR A 7 -22.54 -3.63 -7.13
C TYR A 7 -21.80 -4.92 -7.52
N LEU A 8 -22.03 -6.02 -6.81
CA LEU A 8 -21.46 -7.32 -7.18
C LEU A 8 -22.10 -7.90 -8.46
N MET A 9 -23.39 -7.70 -8.66
CA MET A 9 -24.12 -8.25 -9.81
C MET A 9 -23.92 -7.41 -11.07
N ASP A 10 -24.03 -6.10 -10.95
CA ASP A 10 -24.10 -5.17 -12.08
C ASP A 10 -22.78 -4.43 -12.31
N GLY A 11 -21.81 -4.59 -11.40
CA GLY A 11 -20.60 -3.79 -11.36
C GLY A 11 -20.88 -2.38 -10.82
N PHE A 12 -19.82 -1.58 -10.75
CA PHE A 12 -19.91 -0.19 -10.35
C PHE A 12 -18.93 0.67 -11.15
N TRP A 13 -19.40 1.82 -11.64
CA TRP A 13 -18.58 2.83 -12.28
C TRP A 13 -19.04 4.22 -11.85
N ALA A 14 -18.15 4.96 -11.21
CA ALA A 14 -18.39 6.37 -10.88
C ALA A 14 -18.23 7.21 -12.16
N MET A 15 -19.32 7.81 -12.63
CA MET A 15 -19.31 8.69 -13.82
C MET A 15 -18.66 10.05 -13.54
N SER A 16 -18.53 10.41 -12.26
CA SER A 16 -17.92 11.66 -11.80
C SER A 16 -17.37 11.48 -10.39
N ARG A 17 -16.52 12.41 -9.92
CA ARG A 17 -15.85 12.31 -8.62
C ARG A 17 -16.81 12.29 -7.41
N ASP A 18 -17.91 13.01 -7.51
CA ASP A 18 -18.96 13.06 -6.49
C ASP A 18 -19.75 11.75 -6.35
N LYS A 19 -19.62 10.85 -7.34
CA LYS A 19 -20.24 9.53 -7.34
C LYS A 19 -19.31 8.41 -6.87
N GLU A 20 -18.05 8.72 -6.60
CA GLU A 20 -17.10 7.75 -6.05
C GLU A 20 -17.52 7.33 -4.65
N LEU A 21 -17.44 6.04 -4.34
CA LEU A 21 -17.90 5.48 -3.08
C LEU A 21 -16.78 5.47 -2.04
N PRO A 22 -16.95 6.17 -0.89
CA PRO A 22 -16.04 6.09 0.22
C PRO A 22 -15.95 4.64 0.76
N ASN A 23 -14.75 4.20 1.12
CA ASN A 23 -14.51 2.90 1.74
C ASN A 23 -13.94 3.07 3.15
N PRO A 24 -14.78 3.26 4.17
CA PRO A 24 -14.33 3.39 5.54
C PRO A 24 -13.54 2.15 5.98
N GLY A 25 -12.37 2.37 6.58
CA GLY A 25 -11.49 1.30 7.02
C GLY A 25 -10.49 0.79 5.97
N LEU A 26 -10.66 1.15 4.69
CA LEU A 26 -9.65 0.89 3.68
C LEU A 26 -8.57 1.97 3.74
N THR A 27 -7.31 1.54 3.84
CA THR A 27 -6.15 2.44 3.83
C THR A 27 -5.19 2.06 2.72
N VAL A 28 -4.47 3.05 2.21
CA VAL A 28 -3.37 2.86 1.26
C VAL A 28 -2.11 3.43 1.86
N THR A 29 -1.07 2.60 1.92
CA THR A 29 0.23 2.98 2.47
C THR A 29 1.23 3.16 1.34
N PHE A 30 1.84 4.34 1.28
CA PHE A 30 2.95 4.62 0.37
C PHE A 30 4.26 4.71 1.14
N ILE A 31 5.32 4.11 0.60
CA ILE A 31 6.68 4.32 1.08
C ILE A 31 7.16 5.66 0.52
N ASP A 32 7.36 6.63 1.39
CA ASP A 32 7.87 7.97 1.00
C ASP A 32 9.40 7.98 0.93
N LYS A 33 10.05 7.30 1.88
CA LYS A 33 11.51 7.26 1.99
C LYS A 33 12.02 5.94 2.57
N ILE A 34 13.19 5.51 2.11
CA ILE A 34 13.95 4.38 2.66
C ILE A 34 15.36 4.88 2.97
N ASP A 35 15.78 4.75 4.22
CA ASP A 35 17.10 5.15 4.70
C ASP A 35 17.88 3.93 5.21
N ASP A 36 19.17 3.80 4.85
CA ASP A 36 20.07 2.84 5.50
C ASP A 36 20.40 3.38 6.90
N VAL A 37 20.00 2.67 7.92
CA VAL A 37 20.21 3.01 9.34
C VAL A 37 21.05 1.96 10.05
N THR A 38 21.80 1.17 9.31
CA THR A 38 22.59 0.05 9.83
C THR A 38 23.52 0.47 10.96
N ASP A 39 24.30 1.54 10.78
CA ASP A 39 25.26 1.99 11.79
C ASP A 39 24.56 2.52 13.05
N TYR A 40 23.44 3.20 12.89
CA TYR A 40 22.62 3.64 14.03
C TYR A 40 22.12 2.45 14.84
N VAL A 41 21.48 1.46 14.20
CA VAL A 41 20.97 0.28 14.90
C VAL A 41 22.09 -0.51 15.57
N ARG A 42 23.21 -0.72 14.89
CA ARG A 42 24.38 -1.41 15.47
C ARG A 42 24.93 -0.68 16.71
N THR A 43 24.90 0.64 16.71
CA THR A 43 25.32 1.42 17.87
C THR A 43 24.37 1.23 19.05
N GLU A 44 23.07 1.21 18.79
CA GLU A 44 22.06 0.96 19.82
C GLU A 44 22.13 -0.48 20.35
N LEU A 45 22.32 -1.47 19.48
CA LEU A 45 22.47 -2.87 19.87
C LEU A 45 23.68 -3.13 20.77
N LYS A 46 24.77 -2.40 20.62
CA LYS A 46 25.95 -2.50 21.52
C LYS A 46 25.64 -2.12 22.98
N LYS A 47 24.54 -1.44 23.24
CA LYS A 47 24.09 -1.07 24.59
C LYS A 47 23.33 -2.22 25.27
N ILE A 48 22.95 -3.26 24.55
CA ILE A 48 22.26 -4.44 25.07
C ILE A 48 23.28 -5.32 25.77
N THR A 49 23.01 -5.64 27.03
CA THR A 49 23.95 -6.36 27.89
C THR A 49 23.83 -7.87 27.76
N ASP A 50 22.71 -8.39 27.25
CA ASP A 50 22.48 -9.81 27.06
C ASP A 50 22.96 -10.28 25.68
N PRO A 51 24.03 -11.08 25.57
CA PRO A 51 24.55 -11.55 24.28
C PRO A 51 23.62 -12.54 23.58
N ASN A 52 22.64 -13.12 24.28
CA ASN A 52 21.67 -14.05 23.70
C ASN A 52 20.36 -13.35 23.28
N SER A 53 20.28 -12.05 23.47
CA SER A 53 19.09 -11.27 23.07
C SER A 53 18.89 -11.33 21.57
N MET A 54 17.67 -11.70 21.14
CA MET A 54 17.24 -11.65 19.74
C MET A 54 16.60 -10.31 19.37
N GLU A 55 16.83 -9.27 20.16
CA GLU A 55 16.24 -7.95 19.97
C GLU A 55 16.59 -7.33 18.62
N PHE A 56 17.76 -7.65 18.05
CA PHE A 56 18.19 -7.18 16.74
C PHE A 56 17.25 -7.60 15.58
N LEU A 57 16.41 -8.60 15.78
CA LEU A 57 15.34 -9.03 14.86
C LEU A 57 13.93 -8.68 15.37
N SER A 58 13.80 -8.25 16.62
CA SER A 58 12.51 -7.93 17.21
C SER A 58 11.89 -6.70 16.55
N ALA A 59 10.74 -6.87 15.91
CA ALA A 59 9.99 -5.77 15.31
C ALA A 59 9.61 -4.69 16.35
N LYS A 60 9.28 -5.09 17.58
CA LYS A 60 8.94 -4.15 18.66
C LYS A 60 10.14 -3.26 19.02
N TYR A 61 11.32 -3.85 19.20
CA TYR A 61 12.53 -3.12 19.52
C TYR A 61 12.95 -2.19 18.37
N LEU A 62 13.01 -2.72 17.14
CA LEU A 62 13.38 -1.95 15.96
C LEU A 62 12.42 -0.78 15.68
N ASN A 63 11.12 -0.98 15.89
CA ASN A 63 10.13 0.10 15.75
C ASN A 63 10.27 1.16 16.86
N GLY A 64 10.68 0.75 18.07
CA GLY A 64 11.06 1.68 19.13
C GLY A 64 12.24 2.57 18.70
N LEU A 65 13.30 1.99 18.15
CA LEU A 65 14.44 2.72 17.61
C LEU A 65 14.07 3.64 16.44
N ALA A 66 13.14 3.22 15.57
CA ALA A 66 12.67 4.06 14.47
C ALA A 66 12.00 5.33 14.99
N LYS A 67 11.10 5.20 15.96
CA LYS A 67 10.42 6.35 16.60
C LYS A 67 11.42 7.26 17.33
N ALA A 68 12.35 6.69 18.07
CA ALA A 68 13.38 7.45 18.77
C ALA A 68 14.27 8.25 17.81
N LYS A 69 14.60 7.66 16.65
CA LYS A 69 15.46 8.31 15.63
C LYS A 69 14.80 9.53 15.00
N VAL A 70 13.52 9.46 14.66
CA VAL A 70 12.81 10.59 14.03
C VAL A 70 12.28 11.60 15.03
N GLY A 71 12.06 11.17 16.28
CA GLY A 71 11.49 11.97 17.35
C GLY A 71 9.97 12.11 17.29
N GLU A 72 9.36 12.26 18.46
CA GLU A 72 7.91 12.39 18.59
C GLU A 72 7.36 13.63 17.89
N LYS A 73 8.09 14.73 17.94
CA LYS A 73 7.71 15.99 17.28
C LYS A 73 7.50 15.79 15.78
N PHE A 74 8.40 15.07 15.12
CA PHE A 74 8.26 14.79 13.68
C PHE A 74 6.97 14.04 13.38
N LEU A 75 6.61 13.05 14.19
CA LEU A 75 5.38 12.26 14.00
C LEU A 75 4.12 13.09 14.27
N GLN A 76 4.15 14.00 15.25
CA GLN A 76 3.05 14.93 15.53
C GLN A 76 2.85 15.95 14.41
N ASP A 77 3.94 16.48 13.85
CA ASP A 77 3.91 17.46 12.77
C ASP A 77 3.51 16.83 11.42
N ASN A 78 3.61 15.49 11.30
CA ASN A 78 3.29 14.74 10.08
C ASN A 78 2.24 13.65 10.34
N PRO A 79 0.98 14.01 10.56
CA PRO A 79 -0.10 13.04 10.81
C PRO A 79 -0.23 12.05 9.66
N GLY A 80 -0.53 10.79 9.97
CA GLY A 80 -0.61 9.71 8.99
C GLY A 80 0.75 9.21 8.48
N THR A 81 1.85 9.65 9.12
CA THR A 81 3.20 9.13 8.86
C THR A 81 3.55 8.06 9.89
N GLU A 82 4.03 6.92 9.41
CA GLU A 82 4.60 5.86 10.23
C GLU A 82 6.05 5.61 9.85
N VAL A 83 6.83 5.19 10.85
CA VAL A 83 8.22 4.77 10.65
C VAL A 83 8.42 3.37 11.20
N GLU A 84 9.14 2.56 10.46
CA GLU A 84 9.55 1.23 10.91
C GLU A 84 10.99 0.94 10.46
N ILE A 85 11.72 0.19 11.27
CA ILE A 85 13.02 -0.37 10.87
C ILE A 85 12.84 -1.87 10.64
N LYS A 86 13.36 -2.35 9.51
CA LYS A 86 13.41 -3.77 9.18
C LYS A 86 14.85 -4.25 9.06
N ALA A 87 15.10 -5.44 9.64
CA ALA A 87 16.33 -6.16 9.46
C ALA A 87 16.32 -6.91 8.12
N PHE A 88 17.42 -6.84 7.40
CA PHE A 88 17.65 -7.57 6.17
C PHE A 88 18.91 -8.42 6.29
N TYR A 89 18.96 -9.48 5.50
CA TYR A 89 20.12 -10.40 5.45
C TYR A 89 20.53 -10.92 6.82
N GLY A 90 19.54 -11.38 7.61
CA GLY A 90 19.78 -11.93 8.95
C GLY A 90 20.31 -10.91 9.97
N GLY A 91 20.01 -9.62 9.82
CA GLY A 91 20.49 -8.54 10.69
C GLY A 91 21.81 -7.91 10.24
N ASN A 92 22.28 -8.19 9.03
CA ASN A 92 23.47 -7.56 8.47
C ASN A 92 23.22 -6.13 7.99
N LYS A 93 21.97 -5.81 7.62
CA LYS A 93 21.54 -4.49 7.19
C LYS A 93 20.21 -4.12 7.84
N TYR A 94 20.05 -2.82 8.08
CA TYR A 94 18.82 -2.26 8.65
C TYR A 94 18.39 -1.05 7.83
N TYR A 95 17.13 -1.09 7.38
CA TYR A 95 16.55 0.02 6.63
C TYR A 95 15.35 0.58 7.38
N MET A 96 15.30 1.91 7.47
CA MET A 96 14.16 2.65 8.01
C MET A 96 13.24 3.06 6.87
N PHE A 97 11.98 2.65 6.98
CA PHE A 97 10.92 2.99 6.05
C PHE A 97 10.08 4.10 6.67
N THR A 98 9.99 5.23 5.99
CA THR A 98 9.02 6.28 6.29
C THR A 98 7.83 6.08 5.37
N LYS A 99 6.64 5.88 5.93
CA LYS A 99 5.41 5.54 5.22
C LYS A 99 4.36 6.62 5.45
N LYS A 100 3.56 6.90 4.42
CA LYS A 100 2.34 7.73 4.52
C LYS A 100 1.12 6.86 4.34
N ILE A 101 0.17 6.95 5.28
CA ILE A 101 -1.05 6.16 5.31
C ILE A 101 -2.23 7.06 5.00
N TYR A 102 -2.86 6.83 3.86
CA TYR A 102 -4.06 7.55 3.43
C TYR A 102 -5.29 6.72 3.74
N SER A 103 -6.27 7.33 4.41
CA SER A 103 -7.52 6.69 4.84
C SER A 103 -8.74 7.11 4.00
N ASP A 104 -8.66 8.19 3.22
CA ASP A 104 -9.72 8.55 2.28
C ASP A 104 -9.46 7.87 0.93
N VAL A 105 -9.97 6.65 0.82
CA VAL A 105 -9.87 5.81 -0.38
C VAL A 105 -11.28 5.56 -0.92
N ARG A 106 -11.51 5.89 -2.19
CA ARG A 106 -12.83 5.79 -2.81
C ARG A 106 -12.81 4.83 -3.98
N LEU A 107 -13.86 3.99 -4.06
CA LEU A 107 -14.06 3.09 -5.20
C LEU A 107 -14.52 3.91 -6.41
N VAL A 108 -13.78 3.78 -7.50
CA VAL A 108 -14.06 4.42 -8.80
C VAL A 108 -14.79 3.46 -9.72
N GLY A 109 -14.36 2.20 -9.73
CA GLY A 109 -14.98 1.21 -10.59
C GLY A 109 -14.55 -0.21 -10.28
N ALA A 110 -15.48 -1.13 -10.55
CA ALA A 110 -15.23 -2.57 -10.51
C ALA A 110 -16.19 -3.25 -11.51
N PRO A 111 -15.74 -4.25 -12.27
CA PRO A 111 -16.64 -5.00 -13.15
C PRO A 111 -17.63 -5.84 -12.35
N PRO A 112 -18.74 -6.27 -12.97
CA PRO A 112 -19.66 -7.21 -12.36
C PRO A 112 -19.01 -8.58 -12.13
N SER A 113 -19.55 -9.37 -11.21
CA SER A 113 -19.04 -10.70 -10.88
C SER A 113 -19.03 -11.65 -12.09
N SER A 114 -19.93 -11.45 -13.07
CA SER A 114 -19.95 -12.21 -14.32
C SER A 114 -18.68 -12.03 -15.16
N ILE A 115 -17.98 -10.92 -15.00
CA ILE A 115 -16.68 -10.65 -15.64
C ILE A 115 -15.55 -10.98 -14.68
N GLY A 116 -15.65 -10.54 -13.41
CA GLY A 116 -14.61 -10.74 -12.39
C GLY A 116 -14.39 -12.21 -12.03
N LYS A 117 -15.39 -13.06 -12.20
CA LYS A 117 -15.35 -14.52 -11.99
C LYS A 117 -15.71 -15.30 -13.24
N PHE A 118 -15.37 -14.79 -14.41
CA PHE A 118 -15.66 -15.47 -15.66
C PHE A 118 -14.98 -16.84 -15.70
N GLY A 119 -15.77 -17.91 -16.01
CA GLY A 119 -15.30 -19.29 -16.02
C GLY A 119 -15.11 -19.91 -14.62
N ALA A 120 -15.38 -19.18 -13.54
CA ALA A 120 -15.26 -19.62 -12.15
C ALA A 120 -13.90 -20.30 -11.86
N ASP A 121 -13.89 -21.32 -10.99
CA ASP A 121 -12.65 -22.03 -10.62
C ASP A 121 -12.12 -22.91 -11.75
N THR A 122 -12.99 -23.38 -12.65
CA THR A 122 -12.63 -24.28 -13.76
C THR A 122 -11.69 -23.60 -14.75
N ASP A 123 -11.96 -22.33 -15.11
CA ASP A 123 -11.19 -21.62 -16.14
C ASP A 123 -10.12 -20.70 -15.53
N ASN A 124 -10.05 -20.59 -14.19
CA ASN A 124 -9.10 -19.69 -13.51
C ASN A 124 -7.63 -20.03 -13.82
N TRP A 125 -7.33 -21.29 -14.11
CA TRP A 125 -6.00 -21.79 -14.42
C TRP A 125 -5.80 -22.11 -15.91
N MET A 126 -6.83 -21.90 -16.73
CA MET A 126 -6.77 -22.16 -18.16
C MET A 126 -6.25 -20.95 -18.94
N TRP A 127 -5.58 -21.23 -20.04
CA TRP A 127 -5.17 -20.21 -21.00
C TRP A 127 -5.95 -20.37 -22.31
N PRO A 128 -6.36 -19.30 -22.98
CA PRO A 128 -6.22 -17.88 -22.64
C PRO A 128 -7.18 -17.44 -21.53
N ARG A 129 -6.76 -16.47 -20.72
CA ARG A 129 -7.58 -15.95 -19.62
C ARG A 129 -8.57 -14.91 -20.11
N HIS A 130 -9.81 -15.07 -19.67
CA HIS A 130 -10.93 -14.16 -20.01
C HIS A 130 -11.48 -13.41 -18.80
N THR A 131 -10.99 -13.72 -17.60
CA THR A 131 -11.43 -13.10 -16.36
C THR A 131 -10.93 -11.67 -16.26
N GLY A 132 -11.82 -10.72 -15.96
CA GLY A 132 -11.50 -9.32 -15.68
C GLY A 132 -11.64 -9.02 -14.19
N ASP A 133 -10.78 -9.60 -13.35
CA ASP A 133 -10.78 -9.41 -11.91
C ASP A 133 -9.93 -8.21 -11.52
N PHE A 134 -10.55 -7.03 -11.47
CA PHE A 134 -9.88 -5.80 -11.06
C PHE A 134 -10.83 -4.84 -10.36
N SER A 135 -10.27 -3.90 -9.61
CA SER A 135 -11.00 -2.77 -9.09
C SER A 135 -10.12 -1.51 -9.13
N LEU A 136 -10.76 -0.36 -9.33
CA LEU A 136 -10.11 0.94 -9.39
C LEU A 136 -10.49 1.75 -8.16
N PHE A 137 -9.49 2.21 -7.45
CA PHE A 137 -9.64 3.10 -6.32
C PHE A 137 -8.92 4.42 -6.57
N ARG A 138 -9.43 5.47 -5.97
CA ARG A 138 -8.76 6.77 -5.93
C ARG A 138 -8.43 7.13 -4.50
N VAL A 139 -7.21 7.56 -4.29
CA VAL A 139 -6.73 8.05 -2.99
C VAL A 139 -6.92 9.56 -2.95
N TYR A 140 -7.48 10.02 -1.85
CA TYR A 140 -7.70 11.44 -1.57
C TYR A 140 -6.79 11.91 -0.44
N ALA A 141 -6.46 13.19 -0.47
CA ALA A 141 -5.62 13.88 0.49
C ALA A 141 -6.20 15.27 0.79
N ASP A 142 -5.64 15.95 1.78
CA ASP A 142 -5.91 17.37 1.98
C ASP A 142 -5.40 18.22 0.80
N ALA A 143 -5.67 19.52 0.82
CA ALA A 143 -5.22 20.46 -0.22
C ALA A 143 -3.70 20.51 -0.38
N ASN A 144 -2.93 20.13 0.66
CA ASN A 144 -1.48 20.11 0.69
C ASN A 144 -0.89 18.75 0.30
N GLY A 145 -1.73 17.74 0.05
CA GLY A 145 -1.30 16.37 -0.28
C GLY A 145 -0.96 15.50 0.93
N ASN A 146 -1.33 15.90 2.15
CA ASN A 146 -1.11 15.12 3.36
C ASN A 146 -2.27 14.14 3.59
N PRO A 147 -1.99 13.03 4.30
CA PRO A 147 -3.04 12.12 4.76
C PRO A 147 -4.08 12.86 5.59
N ALA A 148 -5.36 12.63 5.27
CA ALA A 148 -6.48 13.22 5.99
C ALA A 148 -7.63 12.20 6.12
N PRO A 149 -8.47 12.29 7.16
CA PRO A 149 -9.73 11.57 7.23
C PRO A 149 -10.64 11.94 6.05
N TYR A 150 -11.64 11.10 5.80
CA TYR A 150 -12.64 11.40 4.77
C TYR A 150 -13.24 12.80 4.94
N SER A 151 -13.24 13.57 3.87
CA SER A 151 -13.91 14.86 3.76
C SER A 151 -14.32 15.11 2.30
N GLU A 152 -15.46 15.77 2.11
CA GLU A 152 -15.90 16.21 0.79
C GLU A 152 -14.95 17.25 0.16
N THR A 153 -14.21 17.96 0.99
CA THR A 153 -13.21 18.96 0.56
C THR A 153 -11.87 18.38 0.14
N ASN A 154 -11.64 17.07 0.41
CA ASN A 154 -10.41 16.43 0.01
C ASN A 154 -10.27 16.38 -1.51
N VAL A 155 -9.03 16.47 -1.96
CA VAL A 155 -8.67 16.43 -3.38
C VAL A 155 -7.97 15.12 -3.73
N PRO A 156 -8.06 14.65 -4.98
CA PRO A 156 -7.30 13.49 -5.42
C PRO A 156 -5.81 13.67 -5.19
N LEU A 157 -5.18 12.68 -4.57
CA LEU A 157 -3.73 12.68 -4.34
C LEU A 157 -2.99 12.78 -5.68
N ARG A 158 -2.05 13.71 -5.77
CA ARG A 158 -1.13 13.83 -6.90
C ARG A 158 0.17 13.12 -6.56
N PRO A 159 0.42 11.92 -7.10
CA PRO A 159 1.66 11.19 -6.81
C PRO A 159 2.87 11.89 -7.44
N LYS A 160 4.04 11.77 -6.81
CA LYS A 160 5.31 12.28 -7.35
C LYS A 160 5.68 11.61 -8.67
N ARG A 161 5.28 10.33 -8.84
CA ARG A 161 5.48 9.52 -10.05
C ARG A 161 4.27 8.60 -10.27
N TRP A 162 4.03 8.27 -11.52
CA TRP A 162 2.97 7.34 -11.92
C TRP A 162 3.42 6.49 -13.10
N LEU A 163 2.82 5.32 -13.25
CA LEU A 163 3.01 4.47 -14.41
C LEU A 163 2.20 5.03 -15.59
N LYS A 164 2.83 5.13 -16.74
CA LYS A 164 2.14 5.55 -17.98
C LYS A 164 1.38 4.36 -18.55
N LEU A 165 0.08 4.54 -18.79
CA LEU A 165 -0.71 3.57 -19.51
C LEU A 165 -0.26 3.50 -20.98
N SER A 166 -0.03 2.30 -21.50
CA SER A 166 0.24 2.06 -22.91
C SER A 166 -0.93 1.34 -23.56
N LEU A 167 -1.53 1.97 -24.56
CA LEU A 167 -2.57 1.35 -25.37
C LEU A 167 -1.99 0.54 -26.55
N LYS A 168 -0.65 0.53 -26.70
CA LYS A 168 0.02 -0.19 -27.78
C LYS A 168 0.16 -1.71 -27.51
N GLY A 169 -0.21 -2.16 -26.32
CA GLY A 169 0.00 -3.54 -25.89
C GLY A 169 1.48 -3.91 -25.75
N CYS A 170 1.71 -5.21 -25.50
CA CYS A 170 3.04 -5.80 -25.49
C CYS A 170 3.29 -6.48 -26.84
N GLY A 171 4.34 -6.08 -27.56
CA GLY A 171 4.79 -6.82 -28.73
C GLY A 171 5.44 -8.16 -28.34
N GLY A 172 5.38 -9.18 -29.22
CA GLY A 172 5.73 -10.57 -28.89
C GLY A 172 7.15 -10.85 -28.37
N GLU A 173 8.08 -9.89 -28.45
CA GLU A 173 9.45 -10.03 -27.95
C GLU A 173 9.77 -9.07 -26.79
N ARG A 174 8.76 -8.43 -26.19
CA ARG A 174 8.99 -7.52 -25.08
C ARG A 174 8.86 -8.23 -23.74
N LEU A 175 9.87 -8.03 -22.88
CA LEU A 175 9.79 -8.43 -21.48
C LEU A 175 8.74 -7.60 -20.76
N CYS A 176 7.71 -8.26 -20.26
CA CYS A 176 6.69 -7.66 -19.40
C CYS A 176 6.98 -8.05 -17.95
N HIS A 177 7.02 -7.06 -17.07
CA HIS A 177 7.11 -7.29 -15.64
C HIS A 177 5.73 -7.14 -15.01
N ASP A 178 5.35 -8.11 -14.20
CA ASP A 178 4.21 -8.01 -13.33
C ASP A 178 4.67 -7.47 -11.97
N HIS A 179 4.03 -6.38 -11.51
CA HIS A 179 4.33 -5.78 -10.22
C HIS A 179 3.26 -6.21 -9.21
N GLY A 180 3.61 -7.16 -8.38
CA GLY A 180 2.78 -7.63 -7.28
C GLY A 180 3.52 -7.54 -5.95
N VAL A 181 2.77 -7.48 -4.85
CA VAL A 181 3.32 -7.72 -3.52
C VAL A 181 3.25 -9.22 -3.27
N PRO A 182 4.38 -9.93 -3.08
CA PRO A 182 4.36 -11.34 -2.75
C PRO A 182 3.53 -11.54 -1.48
N ARG A 183 2.50 -12.39 -1.55
CA ARG A 183 1.80 -12.83 -0.35
C ARG A 183 2.66 -13.88 0.34
N PRO A 184 2.89 -13.81 1.65
CA PRO A 184 3.47 -14.93 2.37
C PRO A 184 2.54 -16.13 2.17
N TYR A 185 3.11 -17.25 1.71
CA TYR A 185 2.39 -18.51 1.69
C TYR A 185 2.01 -18.86 3.14
N GLN A 186 0.72 -19.03 3.39
CA GLN A 186 0.22 -19.58 4.64
C GLN A 186 0.34 -21.10 4.61
#